data_6537d65e71ee13c7ba389d88e9d9f753
#
_entry.id   6537d65e71ee13c7ba389d88e9d9f753
#
_cell.length_a   1.000
_cell.length_b   1.000
_cell.length_c   1.000
_cell.angle_alpha   90.00
_cell.angle_beta   90.00
_cell.angle_gamma   90.00
#
_symmetry.space_group_name_H-M   'P 1'
#
loop_
_entity.id
_entity.type
_entity.pdbx_description
1 polymer ?
#
loop_
_entity_poly.entity_id
_entity_poly.type
_entity_poly.pdbx_seq_one_letter_code
_entity_poly.pdbx_strand_id
1 'polypeptide(L)'
;MIRGVFFDFVGTLITKSGENVTHQNIIKETLRRAGREDLDCIKLWEEYEEESSALFRELAGKPYVKIRDVDTEAIERVARRHGFDVPEDFWTINVEMHKKYGELFPDAKETIMALKSLGLHVGIITDSDNDYIKAHLEALGIYDLFDSITTSEDAGFYKPHERPFLLALEKAGIKPGEAIYIGDNPAKDCVGAKKVGMYSVLLDPESSKRALWENCDFIVSRLKDVVEIVQGLSAQI
;
A
#
# COMPACT_ATOMS: atom_id res chain seq x y z
N MET A 1 3.12 10.17 -24.77
CA MET A 1 2.94 8.69 -24.75
C MET A 1 3.30 8.19 -23.36
N ILE A 2 2.44 7.40 -22.74
CA ILE A 2 2.73 6.79 -21.43
C ILE A 2 3.81 5.72 -21.61
N ARG A 3 4.76 5.68 -20.67
CA ARG A 3 5.91 4.77 -20.66
C ARG A 3 5.99 3.96 -19.37
N GLY A 4 5.35 4.43 -18.28
CA GLY A 4 5.37 3.73 -17.00
C GLY A 4 4.06 3.83 -16.24
N VAL A 5 3.77 2.76 -15.51
CA VAL A 5 2.62 2.64 -14.61
C VAL A 5 3.11 2.18 -13.26
N PHE A 6 2.73 2.91 -12.22
CA PHE A 6 3.14 2.62 -10.86
C PHE A 6 1.91 2.39 -9.98
N PHE A 7 2.01 1.43 -9.08
CA PHE A 7 0.93 1.05 -8.19
C PHE A 7 1.30 1.32 -6.73
N ASP A 8 0.33 1.77 -5.94
CA ASP A 8 0.35 1.52 -4.51
C ASP A 8 0.10 0.04 -4.22
N PHE A 9 0.30 -0.38 -2.97
CA PHE A 9 0.18 -1.79 -2.60
C PHE A 9 -1.11 -2.08 -1.83
N VAL A 10 -1.22 -1.63 -0.57
CA VAL A 10 -2.38 -1.91 0.29
C VAL A 10 -3.61 -1.11 -0.17
N GLY A 11 -4.73 -1.80 -0.38
CA GLY A 11 -5.95 -1.19 -0.90
C GLY A 11 -5.94 -0.96 -2.42
N THR A 12 -4.82 -1.28 -3.10
CA THR A 12 -4.66 -1.12 -4.54
C THR A 12 -4.34 -2.46 -5.21
N LEU A 13 -3.27 -3.13 -4.83
CA LEU A 13 -2.95 -4.48 -5.33
C LEU A 13 -3.51 -5.56 -4.42
N ILE A 14 -3.50 -5.34 -3.10
CA ILE A 14 -4.16 -6.21 -2.13
C ILE A 14 -5.44 -5.58 -1.59
N THR A 15 -6.42 -6.44 -1.28
CA THR A 15 -7.73 -6.00 -0.82
C THR A 15 -7.69 -5.55 0.63
N LYS A 16 -8.50 -4.55 0.99
CA LYS A 16 -8.67 -4.15 2.40
C LYS A 16 -9.33 -5.24 3.25
N SER A 17 -10.20 -6.06 2.65
CA SER A 17 -10.79 -7.20 3.34
C SER A 17 -9.74 -8.24 3.73
N GLY A 18 -8.81 -8.54 2.84
CA GLY A 18 -7.67 -9.41 3.12
C GLY A 18 -6.77 -8.84 4.19
N GLU A 19 -6.51 -7.52 4.14
CA GLU A 19 -5.72 -6.83 5.15
C GLU A 19 -6.37 -6.89 6.54
N ASN A 20 -7.69 -6.65 6.63
CA ASN A 20 -8.43 -6.78 7.88
C ASN A 20 -8.35 -8.20 8.46
N VAL A 21 -8.51 -9.24 7.62
CA VAL A 21 -8.36 -10.63 8.04
C VAL A 21 -6.94 -10.90 8.55
N THR A 22 -5.93 -10.34 7.87
CA THR A 22 -4.53 -10.46 8.28
C THR A 22 -4.31 -9.84 9.66
N HIS A 23 -4.75 -8.60 9.87
CA HIS A 23 -4.59 -7.91 11.15
C HIS A 23 -5.34 -8.60 12.30
N GLN A 24 -6.55 -9.11 12.06
CA GLN A 24 -7.24 -9.93 13.06
C GLN A 24 -6.45 -11.16 13.47
N ASN A 25 -5.79 -11.82 12.52
CA ASN A 25 -4.95 -12.99 12.82
C ASN A 25 -3.63 -12.59 13.51
N ILE A 26 -3.08 -11.42 13.22
CA ILE A 26 -1.93 -10.85 13.97
C ILE A 26 -2.31 -10.70 15.44
N ILE A 27 -3.42 -10.03 15.74
CA ILE A 27 -3.88 -9.84 17.12
C ILE A 27 -4.17 -11.17 17.80
N LYS A 28 -4.86 -12.09 17.12
CA LYS A 28 -5.15 -13.43 17.65
C LYS A 28 -3.89 -14.20 18.04
N GLU A 29 -2.88 -14.21 17.16
CA GLU A 29 -1.61 -14.91 17.43
C GLU A 29 -0.79 -14.19 18.52
N THR A 30 -0.81 -12.85 18.54
CA THR A 30 -0.19 -12.04 19.60
C THR A 30 -0.78 -12.38 20.96
N LEU A 31 -2.10 -12.42 21.10
CA LEU A 31 -2.78 -12.80 22.35
C LEU A 31 -2.47 -14.23 22.77
N ARG A 32 -2.43 -15.16 21.81
CA ARG A 32 -2.07 -16.57 22.08
C ARG A 32 -0.66 -16.69 22.65
N ARG A 33 0.31 -15.98 22.07
CA ARG A 33 1.72 -15.98 22.57
C ARG A 33 1.87 -15.24 23.89
N ALA A 34 1.07 -14.22 24.13
CA ALA A 34 1.03 -13.51 25.41
C ALA A 34 0.25 -14.28 26.51
N GLY A 35 -0.37 -15.43 26.20
CA GLY A 35 -1.19 -16.19 27.16
C GLY A 35 -2.48 -15.45 27.56
N ARG A 36 -3.02 -14.61 26.68
CA ARG A 36 -4.18 -13.76 26.93
C ARG A 36 -5.34 -14.04 25.96
N GLU A 37 -5.57 -15.32 25.66
CA GLU A 37 -6.71 -15.76 24.84
C GLU A 37 -8.07 -15.51 25.52
N ASP A 38 -8.06 -15.08 26.80
CA ASP A 38 -9.22 -14.59 27.54
C ASP A 38 -9.75 -13.23 27.05
N LEU A 39 -8.95 -12.46 26.33
CA LEU A 39 -9.32 -11.14 25.82
C LEU A 39 -10.08 -11.22 24.49
N ASP A 40 -10.96 -10.24 24.28
CA ASP A 40 -11.73 -10.12 23.02
C ASP A 40 -10.82 -9.67 21.87
N CYS A 41 -10.46 -10.63 21.02
CA CYS A 41 -9.57 -10.42 19.88
C CYS A 41 -10.12 -9.38 18.89
N ILE A 42 -11.43 -9.34 18.64
CA ILE A 42 -12.03 -8.40 17.68
C ILE A 42 -11.95 -6.98 18.22
N LYS A 43 -12.30 -6.78 19.48
CA LYS A 43 -12.19 -5.49 20.14
C LYS A 43 -10.74 -4.97 20.14
N LEU A 44 -9.76 -5.83 20.44
CA LEU A 44 -8.36 -5.43 20.44
C LEU A 44 -7.83 -5.14 19.03
N TRP A 45 -8.31 -5.85 18.02
CA TRP A 45 -8.04 -5.53 16.63
C TRP A 45 -8.57 -4.15 16.25
N GLU A 46 -9.81 -3.81 16.59
CA GLU A 46 -10.39 -2.49 16.34
C GLU A 46 -9.57 -1.38 17.00
N GLU A 47 -9.17 -1.56 18.28
CA GLU A 47 -8.31 -0.62 18.99
C GLU A 47 -6.91 -0.49 18.35
N TYR A 48 -6.34 -1.59 17.90
CA TYR A 48 -5.05 -1.58 17.19
C TYR A 48 -5.14 -0.82 15.86
N GLU A 49 -6.19 -1.05 15.06
CA GLU A 49 -6.43 -0.33 13.81
C GLU A 49 -6.59 1.18 14.05
N GLU A 50 -7.26 1.58 15.10
CA GLU A 50 -7.43 2.99 15.48
C GLU A 50 -6.09 3.64 15.83
N GLU A 51 -5.28 2.99 16.68
CA GLU A 51 -3.94 3.49 17.08
C GLU A 51 -2.99 3.55 15.87
N SER A 52 -2.89 2.48 15.09
CA SER A 52 -2.05 2.42 13.90
C SER A 52 -2.45 3.49 12.89
N SER A 53 -3.74 3.61 12.57
CA SER A 53 -4.26 4.63 11.68
C SER A 53 -3.98 6.06 12.17
N ALA A 54 -4.04 6.30 13.48
CA ALA A 54 -3.72 7.61 14.06
C ALA A 54 -2.25 7.94 13.85
N LEU A 55 -1.34 7.01 14.16
CA LEU A 55 0.09 7.17 13.97
C LEU A 55 0.45 7.41 12.49
N PHE A 56 -0.11 6.63 11.56
CA PHE A 56 0.15 6.83 10.13
C PHE A 56 -0.42 8.14 9.58
N ARG A 57 -1.54 8.63 10.10
CA ARG A 57 -2.04 9.97 9.74
C ARG A 57 -1.06 11.07 10.16
N GLU A 58 -0.44 10.94 11.33
CA GLU A 58 0.56 11.88 11.80
C GLU A 58 1.86 11.87 10.96
N LEU A 59 2.20 10.72 10.37
CA LEU A 59 3.39 10.52 9.56
C LEU A 59 3.22 10.92 8.08
N ALA A 60 1.99 11.17 7.62
CA ALA A 60 1.73 11.50 6.22
C ALA A 60 2.57 12.70 5.74
N GLY A 61 3.41 12.48 4.72
CA GLY A 61 4.31 13.49 4.16
C GLY A 61 5.54 13.83 5.02
N LYS A 62 5.73 13.17 6.15
CA LYS A 62 6.87 13.38 7.05
C LYS A 62 8.05 12.48 6.70
N PRO A 63 9.25 12.75 7.28
CA PRO A 63 10.39 11.84 7.23
C PRO A 63 9.99 10.42 7.67
N TYR A 64 10.58 9.45 7.00
CA TYR A 64 10.31 8.05 7.22
C TYR A 64 10.72 7.59 8.63
N VAL A 65 9.84 6.82 9.24
CA VAL A 65 10.07 5.99 10.44
C VAL A 65 9.68 4.58 10.03
N LYS A 66 10.36 3.55 10.52
CA LYS A 66 10.05 2.17 10.12
C LYS A 66 8.61 1.81 10.45
N ILE A 67 7.92 1.20 9.50
CA ILE A 67 6.55 0.67 9.69
C ILE A 67 6.52 -0.28 10.88
N ARG A 68 7.53 -1.15 10.98
CA ARG A 68 7.69 -2.04 12.13
C ARG A 68 7.62 -1.31 13.47
N ASP A 69 8.29 -0.16 13.60
CA ASP A 69 8.32 0.59 14.85
C ASP A 69 6.96 1.24 15.13
N VAL A 70 6.26 1.69 14.08
CA VAL A 70 4.90 2.27 14.17
C VAL A 70 3.89 1.22 14.63
N ASP A 71 3.88 0.05 14.00
CA ASP A 71 2.98 -1.05 14.34
C ASP A 71 3.28 -1.62 15.73
N THR A 72 4.56 -1.69 16.11
CA THR A 72 4.95 -2.10 17.47
C THR A 72 4.44 -1.09 18.50
N GLU A 73 4.61 0.20 18.30
CA GLU A 73 4.07 1.23 19.21
C GLU A 73 2.55 1.15 19.30
N ALA A 74 1.84 0.90 18.18
CA ALA A 74 0.39 0.75 18.18
C ALA A 74 -0.07 -0.41 19.08
N ILE A 75 0.51 -1.60 18.90
CA ILE A 75 0.14 -2.76 19.70
C ILE A 75 0.56 -2.61 21.17
N GLU A 76 1.68 -1.96 21.45
CA GLU A 76 2.12 -1.69 22.83
C GLU A 76 1.16 -0.75 23.55
N ARG A 77 0.58 0.23 22.87
CA ARG A 77 -0.45 1.10 23.46
C ARG A 77 -1.70 0.30 23.85
N VAL A 78 -2.15 -0.60 22.96
CA VAL A 78 -3.27 -1.51 23.25
C VAL A 78 -2.91 -2.43 24.41
N ALA A 79 -1.75 -3.05 24.39
CA ALA A 79 -1.27 -3.99 25.42
C ALA A 79 -1.22 -3.33 26.82
N ARG A 80 -0.72 -2.09 26.92
CA ARG A 80 -0.71 -1.33 28.17
C ARG A 80 -2.11 -1.10 28.75
N ARG A 81 -3.12 -0.84 27.88
CA ARG A 81 -4.50 -0.65 28.33
C ARG A 81 -5.14 -1.94 28.85
N HIS A 82 -4.75 -3.08 28.28
CA HIS A 82 -5.34 -4.39 28.59
C HIS A 82 -4.47 -5.26 29.52
N GLY A 83 -3.31 -4.75 29.96
CA GLY A 83 -2.45 -5.40 30.95
C GLY A 83 -1.83 -6.69 30.45
N PHE A 84 -1.21 -6.68 29.26
CA PHE A 84 -0.39 -7.77 28.76
C PHE A 84 0.91 -7.26 28.14
N ASP A 85 1.90 -8.15 28.02
CA ASP A 85 3.16 -7.86 27.37
C ASP A 85 3.12 -8.29 25.90
N VAL A 86 3.57 -7.41 25.01
CA VAL A 86 3.70 -7.74 23.58
C VAL A 86 4.83 -8.75 23.41
N PRO A 87 4.62 -9.87 22.70
CA PRO A 87 5.69 -10.82 22.42
C PRO A 87 6.87 -10.17 21.71
N GLU A 88 8.11 -10.52 22.07
CA GLU A 88 9.34 -9.98 21.45
C GLU A 88 9.39 -10.20 19.93
N ASP A 89 8.74 -11.25 19.45
CA ASP A 89 8.67 -11.62 18.05
C ASP A 89 7.40 -11.10 17.32
N PHE A 90 6.74 -10.05 17.87
CA PHE A 90 5.53 -9.45 17.27
C PHE A 90 5.72 -9.12 15.80
N TRP A 91 6.87 -8.57 15.39
CA TRP A 91 7.12 -8.27 14.00
C TRP A 91 7.20 -9.52 13.12
N THR A 92 7.74 -10.62 13.64
CA THR A 92 7.73 -11.92 12.94
C THR A 92 6.30 -12.41 12.75
N ILE A 93 5.45 -12.30 13.77
CA ILE A 93 4.02 -12.63 13.65
C ILE A 93 3.38 -11.79 12.54
N ASN A 94 3.62 -10.48 12.54
CA ASN A 94 3.10 -9.54 11.54
C ASN A 94 3.45 -10.00 10.11
N VAL A 95 4.74 -10.22 9.83
CA VAL A 95 5.21 -10.67 8.51
C VAL A 95 4.62 -12.03 8.11
N GLU A 96 4.58 -13.00 9.03
CA GLU A 96 4.05 -14.34 8.75
C GLU A 96 2.55 -14.31 8.43
N MET A 97 1.76 -13.50 9.14
CA MET A 97 0.33 -13.39 8.89
C MET A 97 0.04 -12.70 7.56
N HIS A 98 0.80 -11.65 7.21
CA HIS A 98 0.67 -11.01 5.90
C HIS A 98 1.04 -11.96 4.74
N LYS A 99 2.09 -12.77 4.90
CA LYS A 99 2.43 -13.81 3.92
C LYS A 99 1.34 -14.86 3.75
N LYS A 100 0.60 -15.16 4.82
CA LYS A 100 -0.40 -16.22 4.85
C LYS A 100 -1.78 -15.78 4.38
N TYR A 101 -2.17 -14.55 4.70
CA TYR A 101 -3.54 -14.07 4.52
C TYR A 101 -3.65 -12.89 3.54
N GLY A 102 -2.54 -12.37 3.02
CA GLY A 102 -2.56 -11.34 1.98
C GLY A 102 -3.37 -11.80 0.77
N GLU A 103 -4.30 -10.96 0.30
CA GLU A 103 -5.22 -11.28 -0.78
C GLU A 103 -5.14 -10.23 -1.88
N LEU A 104 -4.77 -10.64 -3.10
CA LEU A 104 -4.77 -9.76 -4.27
C LEU A 104 -6.19 -9.41 -4.71
N PHE A 105 -6.36 -8.20 -5.25
CA PHE A 105 -7.53 -7.94 -6.09
C PHE A 105 -7.59 -8.96 -7.22
N PRO A 106 -8.79 -9.46 -7.58
CA PRO A 106 -8.94 -10.57 -8.52
C PRO A 106 -8.31 -10.33 -9.90
N ASP A 107 -8.26 -9.05 -10.32
CA ASP A 107 -7.74 -8.64 -11.62
C ASP A 107 -6.31 -8.03 -11.54
N ALA A 108 -5.67 -8.00 -10.37
CA ALA A 108 -4.36 -7.37 -10.17
C ALA A 108 -3.27 -7.99 -11.06
N LYS A 109 -3.10 -9.30 -10.99
CA LYS A 109 -2.06 -10.01 -11.76
C LYS A 109 -2.26 -9.91 -13.26
N GLU A 110 -3.51 -10.06 -13.72
CA GLU A 110 -3.87 -9.92 -15.12
C GLU A 110 -3.59 -8.50 -15.64
N THR A 111 -3.95 -7.49 -14.85
CA THR A 111 -3.70 -6.08 -15.19
C THR A 111 -2.21 -5.79 -15.32
N ILE A 112 -1.39 -6.24 -14.36
CA ILE A 112 0.07 -6.06 -14.40
C ILE A 112 0.63 -6.69 -15.67
N MET A 113 0.25 -7.93 -15.99
CA MET A 113 0.71 -8.65 -17.19
C MET A 113 0.26 -7.95 -18.48
N ALA A 114 -0.97 -7.43 -18.54
CA ALA A 114 -1.46 -6.68 -19.68
C ALA A 114 -0.65 -5.40 -19.92
N LEU A 115 -0.36 -4.63 -18.88
CA LEU A 115 0.48 -3.42 -18.96
C LEU A 115 1.91 -3.74 -19.41
N LYS A 116 2.51 -4.81 -18.91
CA LYS A 116 3.84 -5.27 -19.36
C LYS A 116 3.82 -5.70 -20.82
N SER A 117 2.74 -6.32 -21.32
CA SER A 117 2.61 -6.72 -22.73
C SER A 117 2.54 -5.51 -23.67
N LEU A 118 2.17 -4.34 -23.18
CA LEU A 118 2.24 -3.07 -23.91
C LEU A 118 3.65 -2.44 -23.92
N GLY A 119 4.64 -3.10 -23.33
CA GLY A 119 6.02 -2.61 -23.24
C GLY A 119 6.22 -1.50 -22.20
N LEU A 120 5.32 -1.37 -21.25
CA LEU A 120 5.39 -0.35 -20.20
C LEU A 120 6.29 -0.81 -19.06
N HIS A 121 6.99 0.13 -18.43
CA HIS A 121 7.59 -0.08 -17.13
C HIS A 121 6.47 -0.19 -16.07
N VAL A 122 6.48 -1.26 -15.28
CA VAL A 122 5.51 -1.47 -14.20
C VAL A 122 6.23 -1.49 -12.88
N GLY A 123 5.90 -0.54 -12.00
CA GLY A 123 6.57 -0.38 -10.70
C GLY A 123 5.60 -0.27 -9.53
N ILE A 124 6.18 -0.27 -8.33
CA ILE A 124 5.48 -0.01 -7.07
C ILE A 124 6.03 1.27 -6.44
N ILE A 125 5.14 2.09 -5.85
CA ILE A 125 5.49 3.17 -4.92
C ILE A 125 4.59 3.03 -3.70
N THR A 126 5.15 2.60 -2.57
CA THR A 126 4.38 2.25 -1.38
C THR A 126 4.99 2.80 -0.09
N ASP A 127 4.14 3.12 0.88
CA ASP A 127 4.58 3.39 2.25
C ASP A 127 4.87 2.05 2.92
N SER A 128 6.16 1.64 2.99
CA SER A 128 6.56 0.32 3.49
C SER A 128 8.04 0.25 3.86
N ASP A 129 8.40 -0.74 4.70
CA ASP A 129 9.77 -1.21 4.90
C ASP A 129 10.18 -2.12 3.73
N ASN A 130 11.44 -2.09 3.33
CA ASN A 130 11.95 -2.82 2.16
C ASN A 130 11.85 -4.34 2.31
N ASP A 131 12.21 -4.85 3.47
CA ASP A 131 12.17 -6.29 3.77
C ASP A 131 10.73 -6.81 3.84
N TYR A 132 9.83 -6.01 4.39
CA TYR A 132 8.42 -6.33 4.53
C TYR A 132 7.71 -6.43 3.16
N ILE A 133 7.82 -5.39 2.32
CA ILE A 133 7.15 -5.41 1.01
C ILE A 133 7.69 -6.54 0.12
N LYS A 134 9.01 -6.80 0.16
CA LYS A 134 9.62 -7.89 -0.59
C LYS A 134 9.04 -9.25 -0.19
N ALA A 135 9.01 -9.54 1.13
CA ALA A 135 8.47 -10.81 1.64
C ALA A 135 6.99 -11.00 1.26
N HIS A 136 6.23 -9.92 1.24
CA HIS A 136 4.81 -9.93 0.88
C HIS A 136 4.60 -10.24 -0.61
N LEU A 137 5.31 -9.53 -1.49
CA LEU A 137 5.23 -9.73 -2.94
C LEU A 137 5.71 -11.13 -3.36
N GLU A 138 6.75 -11.66 -2.71
CA GLU A 138 7.23 -13.03 -2.92
C GLU A 138 6.16 -14.05 -2.52
N ALA A 139 5.52 -13.89 -1.37
CA ALA A 139 4.46 -14.78 -0.90
C ALA A 139 3.23 -14.77 -1.82
N LEU A 140 2.89 -13.62 -2.40
CA LEU A 140 1.81 -13.47 -3.37
C LEU A 140 2.19 -13.95 -4.78
N GLY A 141 3.46 -14.27 -5.03
CA GLY A 141 3.97 -14.73 -6.33
C GLY A 141 3.88 -13.66 -7.43
N ILE A 142 4.10 -12.40 -7.06
CA ILE A 142 4.07 -11.25 -7.98
C ILE A 142 5.35 -10.39 -7.94
N TYR A 143 6.34 -10.74 -7.11
CA TYR A 143 7.56 -9.95 -6.97
C TYR A 143 8.26 -9.70 -8.31
N ASP A 144 8.46 -10.75 -9.11
CA ASP A 144 9.16 -10.71 -10.40
C ASP A 144 8.35 -10.04 -11.53
N LEU A 145 7.11 -9.64 -11.26
CA LEU A 145 6.30 -8.91 -12.24
C LEU A 145 6.65 -7.43 -12.30
N PHE A 146 7.31 -6.88 -11.28
CA PHE A 146 7.63 -5.46 -11.20
C PHE A 146 9.06 -5.17 -11.68
N ASP A 147 9.20 -4.12 -12.49
CA ASP A 147 10.49 -3.64 -13.00
C ASP A 147 11.20 -2.77 -11.94
N SER A 148 10.45 -2.15 -11.03
CA SER A 148 11.01 -1.42 -9.89
C SER A 148 10.07 -1.41 -8.70
N ILE A 149 10.66 -1.34 -7.50
CA ILE A 149 9.95 -1.14 -6.23
C ILE A 149 10.60 0.06 -5.55
N THR A 150 9.75 0.99 -5.10
CA THR A 150 10.17 2.18 -4.34
C THR A 150 9.33 2.27 -3.09
N THR A 151 10.00 2.29 -1.95
CA THR A 151 9.37 2.36 -0.64
C THR A 151 9.60 3.72 0.01
N SER A 152 8.84 4.03 1.05
CA SER A 152 9.12 5.18 1.91
C SER A 152 10.48 5.05 2.62
N GLU A 153 10.95 3.82 2.90
CA GLU A 153 12.30 3.58 3.41
C GLU A 153 13.37 4.02 2.42
N ASP A 154 13.25 3.65 1.13
CA ASP A 154 14.16 4.11 0.07
C ASP A 154 14.14 5.63 -0.10
N ALA A 155 12.96 6.22 -0.06
CA ALA A 155 12.74 7.64 -0.32
C ALA A 155 13.07 8.54 0.87
N GLY A 156 13.06 7.99 2.10
CA GLY A 156 13.22 8.71 3.34
C GLY A 156 11.99 9.55 3.77
N PHE A 157 10.84 9.39 3.10
CA PHE A 157 9.61 10.14 3.37
C PHE A 157 8.38 9.30 3.04
N TYR A 158 7.30 9.53 3.80
CA TYR A 158 5.96 9.01 3.49
C TYR A 158 5.26 9.82 2.40
N LYS A 159 4.42 9.17 1.60
CA LYS A 159 3.44 9.85 0.73
C LYS A 159 2.50 10.73 1.59
N PRO A 160 2.07 11.91 1.12
CA PRO A 160 2.21 12.49 -0.23
C PRO A 160 3.45 13.37 -0.43
N HIS A 161 4.56 13.12 0.25
CA HIS A 161 5.81 13.80 -0.06
C HIS A 161 6.25 13.46 -1.50
N GLU A 162 6.91 14.39 -2.19
CA GLU A 162 7.31 14.22 -3.60
C GLU A 162 8.40 13.15 -3.80
N ARG A 163 9.25 12.92 -2.79
CA ARG A 163 10.44 12.06 -2.86
C ARG A 163 10.15 10.61 -3.30
N PRO A 164 9.15 9.88 -2.77
CA PRO A 164 8.83 8.53 -3.24
C PRO A 164 8.53 8.48 -4.75
N PHE A 165 7.77 9.45 -5.24
CA PHE A 165 7.37 9.52 -6.64
C PHE A 165 8.55 9.88 -7.54
N LEU A 166 9.35 10.90 -7.17
CA LEU A 166 10.54 11.31 -7.93
C LEU A 166 11.58 10.20 -7.98
N LEU A 167 11.83 9.50 -6.87
CA LEU A 167 12.76 8.37 -6.83
C LEU A 167 12.32 7.23 -7.74
N ALA A 168 11.01 6.92 -7.78
CA ALA A 168 10.46 5.89 -8.67
C ALA A 168 10.64 6.26 -10.15
N LEU A 169 10.38 7.52 -10.50
CA LEU A 169 10.60 8.04 -11.86
C LEU A 169 12.09 7.99 -12.26
N GLU A 170 12.99 8.33 -11.33
CA GLU A 170 14.43 8.23 -11.52
C GLU A 170 14.88 6.79 -11.77
N LYS A 171 14.46 5.84 -10.93
CA LYS A 171 14.74 4.41 -11.10
C LYS A 171 14.28 3.88 -12.47
N ALA A 172 13.13 4.36 -12.95
CA ALA A 172 12.54 3.96 -14.23
C ALA A 172 13.13 4.71 -15.45
N GLY A 173 13.79 5.84 -15.26
CA GLY A 173 14.24 6.71 -16.35
C GLY A 173 13.06 7.32 -17.14
N ILE A 174 11.97 7.65 -16.46
CA ILE A 174 10.71 8.13 -17.06
C ILE A 174 10.40 9.53 -16.57
N LYS A 175 9.91 10.40 -17.48
CA LYS A 175 9.48 11.75 -17.12
C LYS A 175 8.08 11.70 -16.45
N PRO A 176 7.78 12.64 -15.54
CA PRO A 176 6.50 12.68 -14.84
C PRO A 176 5.27 12.56 -15.76
N GLY A 177 5.18 13.38 -16.80
CA GLY A 177 4.05 13.37 -17.77
C GLY A 177 3.97 12.12 -18.68
N GLU A 178 4.91 11.18 -18.55
CA GLU A 178 4.92 9.88 -19.22
C GLU A 178 4.53 8.73 -18.26
N ALA A 179 4.15 9.05 -17.04
CA ALA A 179 3.86 8.08 -15.98
C ALA A 179 2.46 8.24 -15.41
N ILE A 180 1.86 7.11 -15.04
CA ILE A 180 0.59 7.01 -14.32
C ILE A 180 0.87 6.38 -12.96
N TYR A 181 0.26 6.92 -11.92
CA TYR A 181 0.23 6.31 -10.59
C TYR A 181 -1.19 5.93 -10.19
N ILE A 182 -1.36 4.72 -9.71
CA ILE A 182 -2.62 4.14 -9.26
C ILE A 182 -2.55 3.91 -7.75
N GLY A 183 -3.52 4.45 -7.01
CA GLY A 183 -3.64 4.25 -5.58
C GLY A 183 -5.08 4.27 -5.11
N ASP A 184 -5.30 4.00 -3.83
CA ASP A 184 -6.64 3.98 -3.23
C ASP A 184 -6.90 5.17 -2.29
N ASN A 185 -5.88 5.97 -1.99
CA ASN A 185 -5.97 7.10 -1.07
C ASN A 185 -5.81 8.44 -1.80
N PRO A 186 -6.92 9.20 -2.03
CA PRO A 186 -6.85 10.47 -2.77
C PRO A 186 -5.86 11.47 -2.19
N ALA A 187 -5.77 11.56 -0.85
CA ALA A 187 -4.92 12.54 -0.17
C ALA A 187 -3.42 12.20 -0.22
N LYS A 188 -3.08 10.91 -0.26
CA LYS A 188 -1.69 10.44 -0.36
C LYS A 188 -1.28 10.24 -1.81
N ASP A 189 -2.07 9.49 -2.56
CA ASP A 189 -1.73 8.96 -3.87
C ASP A 189 -1.97 9.97 -4.99
N CYS A 190 -3.22 10.43 -5.15
CA CYS A 190 -3.54 11.39 -6.21
C CYS A 190 -2.82 12.73 -5.99
N VAL A 191 -2.86 13.26 -4.76
CA VAL A 191 -2.18 14.53 -4.44
C VAL A 191 -0.67 14.40 -4.62
N GLY A 192 -0.07 13.29 -4.16
CA GLY A 192 1.37 13.05 -4.30
C GLY A 192 1.82 12.94 -5.75
N ALA A 193 1.13 12.13 -6.56
CA ALA A 193 1.42 11.95 -7.98
C ALA A 193 1.28 13.26 -8.77
N LYS A 194 0.21 14.02 -8.54
CA LYS A 194 -0.03 15.30 -9.23
C LYS A 194 1.01 16.37 -8.88
N LYS A 195 1.51 16.39 -7.63
CA LYS A 195 2.59 17.33 -7.23
C LYS A 195 3.84 17.19 -8.10
N VAL A 196 4.16 16.00 -8.55
CA VAL A 196 5.33 15.76 -9.41
C VAL A 196 4.99 15.75 -10.90
N GLY A 197 3.72 15.90 -11.28
CA GLY A 197 3.28 15.95 -12.67
C GLY A 197 3.00 14.59 -13.31
N MET A 198 2.82 13.52 -12.50
CA MET A 198 2.29 12.24 -12.97
C MET A 198 0.77 12.31 -13.12
N TYR A 199 0.21 11.51 -14.01
CA TYR A 199 -1.22 11.24 -14.00
C TYR A 199 -1.58 10.39 -12.80
N SER A 200 -2.73 10.68 -12.19
CA SER A 200 -3.24 9.99 -11.01
C SER A 200 -4.53 9.23 -11.31
N VAL A 201 -4.59 7.98 -10.89
CA VAL A 201 -5.78 7.13 -10.99
C VAL A 201 -6.17 6.68 -9.59
N LEU A 202 -7.42 6.92 -9.21
CA LEU A 202 -8.00 6.43 -7.98
C LEU A 202 -8.70 5.10 -8.23
N LEU A 203 -8.33 4.06 -7.49
CA LEU A 203 -9.12 2.83 -7.39
C LEU A 203 -10.15 3.01 -6.27
N ASP A 204 -11.44 3.08 -6.65
CA ASP A 204 -12.56 3.24 -5.72
C ASP A 204 -13.73 2.31 -6.09
N PRO A 205 -13.59 0.97 -5.82
CA PRO A 205 -14.56 -0.05 -6.22
C PRO A 205 -15.97 0.20 -5.65
N GLU A 206 -16.03 0.78 -4.45
CA GLU A 206 -17.28 1.00 -3.70
C GLU A 206 -17.85 2.41 -3.93
N SER A 207 -17.16 3.24 -4.70
CA SER A 207 -17.51 4.66 -4.87
C SER A 207 -17.64 5.42 -3.53
N SER A 208 -16.86 4.99 -2.53
CA SER A 208 -16.93 5.51 -1.16
C SER A 208 -16.21 6.85 -0.98
N LYS A 209 -15.36 7.23 -1.95
CA LYS A 209 -14.49 8.42 -1.88
C LYS A 209 -14.92 9.55 -2.82
N ARG A 210 -16.19 9.56 -3.26
CA ARG A 210 -16.73 10.53 -4.26
C ARG A 210 -16.42 12.00 -3.96
N ALA A 211 -16.47 12.40 -2.70
CA ALA A 211 -16.18 13.77 -2.27
C ALA A 211 -14.71 14.21 -2.52
N LEU A 212 -13.81 13.25 -2.80
CA LEU A 212 -12.39 13.49 -3.01
C LEU A 212 -11.92 13.19 -4.44
N TRP A 213 -12.84 12.82 -5.35
CA TRP A 213 -12.53 12.46 -6.72
C TRP A 213 -11.89 13.61 -7.52
N GLU A 214 -12.21 14.86 -7.19
CA GLU A 214 -11.60 16.05 -7.82
C GLU A 214 -10.08 16.13 -7.66
N ASN A 215 -9.52 15.42 -6.67
CA ASN A 215 -8.08 15.34 -6.44
C ASN A 215 -7.37 14.42 -7.45
N CYS A 216 -8.09 13.60 -8.19
CA CYS A 216 -7.55 12.58 -9.08
C CYS A 216 -7.89 12.90 -10.54
N ASP A 217 -7.04 12.48 -11.49
CA ASP A 217 -7.30 12.73 -12.92
C ASP A 217 -8.28 11.68 -13.49
N PHE A 218 -8.22 10.46 -12.98
CA PHE A 218 -9.11 9.36 -13.37
C PHE A 218 -9.56 8.58 -12.14
N ILE A 219 -10.75 7.98 -12.27
CA ILE A 219 -11.32 7.09 -11.24
C ILE A 219 -11.71 5.77 -11.90
N VAL A 220 -11.35 4.65 -11.29
CA VAL A 220 -11.71 3.32 -11.76
C VAL A 220 -12.31 2.49 -10.62
N SER A 221 -13.19 1.57 -10.97
CA SER A 221 -13.75 0.60 -10.01
C SER A 221 -13.01 -0.74 -10.04
N ARG A 222 -12.19 -0.99 -11.07
CA ARG A 222 -11.40 -2.22 -11.25
C ARG A 222 -10.03 -1.87 -11.78
N LEU A 223 -9.02 -2.61 -11.37
CA LEU A 223 -7.65 -2.38 -11.84
C LEU A 223 -7.50 -2.51 -13.36
N LYS A 224 -8.18 -3.46 -13.97
CA LYS A 224 -8.10 -3.68 -15.42
C LYS A 224 -8.55 -2.49 -16.25
N ASP A 225 -9.41 -1.61 -15.71
CA ASP A 225 -9.88 -0.42 -16.42
C ASP A 225 -8.75 0.61 -16.66
N VAL A 226 -7.63 0.49 -15.92
CA VAL A 226 -6.41 1.29 -16.13
C VAL A 226 -5.78 1.06 -17.49
N VAL A 227 -5.91 -0.14 -18.06
CA VAL A 227 -5.35 -0.46 -19.38
C VAL A 227 -5.96 0.43 -20.47
N GLU A 228 -7.29 0.68 -20.41
CA GLU A 228 -7.98 1.55 -21.36
C GLU A 228 -7.54 3.01 -21.20
N ILE A 229 -7.32 3.48 -19.95
CA ILE A 229 -6.79 4.84 -19.68
C ILE A 229 -5.42 5.01 -20.33
N VAL A 230 -4.51 4.05 -20.14
CA VAL A 230 -3.17 4.07 -20.74
C VAL A 230 -3.22 4.13 -22.25
N GLN A 231 -4.07 3.31 -22.88
CA GLN A 231 -4.24 3.28 -24.32
C GLN A 231 -4.82 4.61 -24.85
N GLY A 232 -5.83 5.15 -24.15
CA GLY A 232 -6.45 6.43 -24.51
C GLY A 232 -5.48 7.61 -24.43
N LEU A 233 -4.67 7.70 -23.38
CA LEU A 233 -3.64 8.74 -23.23
C LEU A 233 -2.52 8.60 -24.27
N SER A 234 -2.21 7.37 -24.70
CA SER A 234 -1.17 7.12 -25.70
C SER A 234 -1.63 7.40 -27.13
N ALA A 235 -2.93 7.34 -27.41
CA ALA A 235 -3.51 7.62 -28.72
C ALA A 235 -3.69 9.11 -29.03
N GLN A 236 -3.59 9.99 -28.04
CA GLN A 236 -3.78 11.46 -28.18
C GLN A 236 -2.53 12.22 -28.60
N ILE A 237 -1.44 11.52 -28.87
CA ILE A 237 -0.13 12.05 -29.29
C ILE A 237 0.23 11.55 -30.68
#